data_12458e6c55edaa3311d4ce3184dddb0f
#
_entry.id   12458e6c55edaa3311d4ce3184dddb0f
#
_cell.length_a   1.000
_cell.length_b   1.000
_cell.length_c   1.000
_cell.angle_alpha   90.00
_cell.angle_beta   90.00
_cell.angle_gamma   90.00
#
_symmetry.space_group_name_H-M   'P 1'
#
loop_
_entity.id
_entity.type
_entity.pdbx_description
1 polymer ?
#
loop_
_entity_poly.entity_id
_entity_poly.type
_entity_poly.pdbx_seq_one_letter_code
_entity_poly.pdbx_strand_id
1 'polypeptide(L)'
;MVNLKYMSEKFTISFKSIFDTPADAYVNTINCVGVMGAGIALEFKKRYPIMFEHYREQCLKHAIRPGDCYAYFDAEHQIFLLGLAVKDDWKHWSTLEWIESSIKSLKLAILENDIKSVNMPLLGGKNGRRGPYGKVIGFTTPPNRAEVKQLIEEELKPFAEKFSIDIQLCLPDEAPTKPKITLDTFA
;
A
#
# COMPACT_ATOMS: atom_id res chain seq x y z
N MET A 1 -3.43 26.66 28.91
CA MET A 1 -2.94 26.85 27.52
C MET A 1 -2.21 25.57 27.14
N VAL A 2 -2.87 24.72 26.35
CA VAL A 2 -2.24 23.49 25.84
C VAL A 2 -1.28 23.91 24.73
N ASN A 3 -0.04 23.51 24.86
CA ASN A 3 1.05 23.90 23.96
C ASN A 3 0.90 23.17 22.61
N LEU A 4 0.22 23.79 21.64
CA LEU A 4 -0.07 23.27 20.29
C LEU A 4 1.17 23.07 19.39
N LYS A 5 2.37 23.16 19.94
CA LYS A 5 3.60 23.29 19.15
C LYS A 5 4.33 22.00 18.79
N TYR A 6 3.83 20.81 19.20
CA TYR A 6 4.51 19.52 18.96
C TYR A 6 3.53 18.33 18.76
N MET A 7 2.44 18.51 18.05
CA MET A 7 1.73 17.35 17.53
C MET A 7 2.41 16.96 16.22
N SER A 8 3.13 15.84 16.22
CA SER A 8 3.65 15.26 14.98
C SER A 8 2.48 14.91 14.07
N GLU A 9 2.54 15.28 12.79
CA GLU A 9 1.54 14.87 11.81
C GLU A 9 1.43 13.34 11.82
N LYS A 10 0.20 12.84 12.00
CA LYS A 10 -0.09 11.41 12.05
C LYS A 10 -0.10 10.74 10.67
N PHE A 11 -0.26 11.54 9.62
CA PHE A 11 -0.13 11.09 8.25
C PHE A 11 1.04 11.82 7.58
N THR A 12 2.02 11.07 7.10
CA THR A 12 3.23 11.60 6.49
C THR A 12 3.49 11.01 5.11
N ILE A 13 4.21 11.74 4.27
CA ILE A 13 4.69 11.25 2.97
C ILE A 13 6.19 11.02 3.07
N SER A 14 6.65 9.85 2.61
CA SER A 14 8.06 9.48 2.57
C SER A 14 8.47 9.09 1.15
N PHE A 15 9.71 9.40 0.79
CA PHE A 15 10.31 8.96 -0.48
C PHE A 15 11.20 7.72 -0.32
N LYS A 16 11.08 7.03 0.81
CA LYS A 16 11.75 5.78 1.10
C LYS A 16 10.89 4.58 0.74
N SER A 17 11.48 3.38 0.73
CA SER A 17 10.72 2.14 0.68
C SER A 17 9.89 1.96 1.96
N ILE A 18 8.78 1.23 1.88
CA ILE A 18 7.97 0.90 3.06
C ILE A 18 8.77 0.09 4.10
N PHE A 19 9.83 -0.58 3.68
CA PHE A 19 10.67 -1.42 4.54
C PHE A 19 11.86 -0.68 5.17
N ASP A 20 12.09 0.60 4.78
CA ASP A 20 13.25 1.37 5.29
C ASP A 20 13.00 1.99 6.66
N THR A 21 11.76 2.00 7.12
CA THR A 21 11.37 2.55 8.43
C THR A 21 10.59 1.47 9.20
N PRO A 22 10.91 1.20 10.46
CA PRO A 22 10.10 0.28 11.29
C PRO A 22 8.67 0.77 11.44
N ALA A 23 7.72 -0.17 11.44
CA ALA A 23 6.31 0.06 11.72
C ALA A 23 5.68 -1.24 12.25
N ASP A 24 4.53 -1.15 12.93
CA ASP A 24 3.78 -2.32 13.39
C ASP A 24 3.18 -3.08 12.21
N ALA A 25 2.93 -2.39 11.09
CA ALA A 25 2.36 -3.01 9.90
C ALA A 25 2.95 -2.48 8.59
N TYR A 26 3.10 -3.37 7.64
CA TYR A 26 3.44 -3.06 6.25
C TYR A 26 2.30 -3.44 5.32
N VAL A 27 1.91 -2.50 4.46
CA VAL A 27 0.84 -2.69 3.48
C VAL A 27 1.39 -3.18 2.15
N ASN A 28 0.79 -4.24 1.63
CA ASN A 28 1.01 -4.78 0.29
C ASN A 28 -0.23 -4.55 -0.60
N THR A 29 -0.04 -4.48 -1.90
CA THR A 29 -1.14 -4.52 -2.88
C THR A 29 -1.20 -5.91 -3.51
N ILE A 30 -2.37 -6.57 -3.39
CA ILE A 30 -2.56 -7.95 -3.81
C ILE A 30 -3.71 -8.08 -4.82
N ASN A 31 -3.82 -9.26 -5.42
CA ASN A 31 -4.95 -9.73 -6.23
C ASN A 31 -5.66 -10.90 -5.52
N CYS A 32 -6.76 -11.39 -6.08
CA CYS A 32 -7.55 -12.47 -5.48
C CYS A 32 -7.21 -13.87 -6.04
N VAL A 33 -6.16 -13.98 -6.89
CA VAL A 33 -5.75 -15.26 -7.51
C VAL A 33 -4.42 -15.81 -7.00
N GLY A 34 -3.88 -15.21 -5.94
CA GLY A 34 -2.69 -15.74 -5.25
C GLY A 34 -1.36 -15.49 -5.95
N VAL A 35 -1.23 -14.44 -6.77
CA VAL A 35 -0.01 -14.14 -7.53
C VAL A 35 0.71 -12.92 -6.96
N MET A 36 1.98 -13.08 -6.62
CA MET A 36 2.92 -12.02 -6.22
C MET A 36 4.15 -12.05 -7.14
N GLY A 37 4.01 -11.57 -8.38
CA GLY A 37 5.01 -11.73 -9.43
C GLY A 37 5.82 -10.48 -9.77
N ALA A 38 5.46 -9.30 -9.26
CA ALA A 38 6.13 -8.04 -9.59
C ALA A 38 5.96 -6.98 -8.50
N GLY A 39 6.81 -5.94 -8.56
CA GLY A 39 6.71 -4.76 -7.69
C GLY A 39 6.76 -5.11 -6.22
N ILE A 40 6.00 -4.34 -5.43
CA ILE A 40 5.95 -4.51 -3.97
C ILE A 40 5.48 -5.92 -3.56
N ALA A 41 4.54 -6.52 -4.27
CA ALA A 41 4.07 -7.86 -3.97
C ALA A 41 5.19 -8.91 -4.09
N LEU A 42 6.07 -8.81 -5.10
CA LEU A 42 7.24 -9.69 -5.23
C LEU A 42 8.22 -9.51 -4.07
N GLU A 43 8.41 -8.28 -3.58
CA GLU A 43 9.27 -8.02 -2.42
C GLU A 43 8.68 -8.65 -1.14
N PHE A 44 7.37 -8.56 -0.94
CA PHE A 44 6.70 -9.27 0.16
C PHE A 44 6.88 -10.78 0.07
N LYS A 45 6.69 -11.37 -1.11
CA LYS A 45 6.90 -12.81 -1.32
C LYS A 45 8.32 -13.26 -0.96
N LYS A 46 9.33 -12.46 -1.33
CA LYS A 46 10.73 -12.77 -1.04
C LYS A 46 11.06 -12.65 0.44
N ARG A 47 10.52 -11.63 1.12
CA ARG A 47 10.79 -11.34 2.53
C ARG A 47 9.98 -12.23 3.46
N TYR A 48 8.75 -12.54 3.10
CA TYR A 48 7.77 -13.25 3.93
C TYR A 48 7.17 -14.45 3.17
N PRO A 49 7.97 -15.48 2.87
CA PRO A 49 7.51 -16.62 2.07
C PRO A 49 6.37 -17.40 2.73
N ILE A 50 6.34 -17.50 4.06
CA ILE A 50 5.27 -18.19 4.80
C ILE A 50 3.95 -17.45 4.64
N MET A 51 3.96 -16.12 4.79
CA MET A 51 2.78 -15.29 4.53
C MET A 51 2.29 -15.47 3.09
N PHE A 52 3.20 -15.54 2.11
CA PHE A 52 2.82 -15.72 0.71
C PHE A 52 2.08 -17.05 0.49
N GLU A 53 2.56 -18.16 1.06
CA GLU A 53 1.88 -19.46 0.94
C GLU A 53 0.48 -19.44 1.62
N HIS A 54 0.37 -18.84 2.81
CA HIS A 54 -0.91 -18.66 3.47
C HIS A 54 -1.88 -17.80 2.64
N TYR A 55 -1.42 -16.66 2.12
CA TYR A 55 -2.22 -15.81 1.23
C TYR A 55 -2.71 -16.59 0.00
N ARG A 56 -1.82 -17.35 -0.65
CA ARG A 56 -2.16 -18.16 -1.82
C ARG A 56 -3.23 -19.20 -1.49
N GLU A 57 -3.14 -19.84 -0.33
CA GLU A 57 -4.15 -20.78 0.15
C GLU A 57 -5.50 -20.10 0.35
N GLN A 58 -5.54 -18.89 0.93
CA GLN A 58 -6.79 -18.13 1.09
C GLN A 58 -7.40 -17.76 -0.27
N CYS A 59 -6.59 -17.40 -1.26
CA CYS A 59 -7.07 -17.16 -2.62
C CYS A 59 -7.68 -18.41 -3.27
N LEU A 60 -7.04 -19.57 -3.11
CA LEU A 60 -7.56 -20.85 -3.62
C LEU A 60 -8.90 -21.23 -2.98
N LYS A 61 -9.14 -20.83 -1.73
CA LYS A 61 -10.41 -21.01 -1.01
C LYS A 61 -11.43 -19.91 -1.35
N HIS A 62 -11.12 -18.98 -2.23
CA HIS A 62 -11.95 -17.79 -2.53
C HIS A 62 -12.32 -16.97 -1.29
N ALA A 63 -11.45 -16.96 -0.27
CA ALA A 63 -11.65 -16.23 0.98
C ALA A 63 -11.29 -14.74 0.86
N ILE A 64 -10.61 -14.34 -0.19
CA ILE A 64 -10.22 -12.95 -0.45
C ILE A 64 -10.95 -12.44 -1.69
N ARG A 65 -11.62 -11.30 -1.56
CA ARG A 65 -12.38 -10.62 -2.63
C ARG A 65 -11.79 -9.24 -2.90
N PRO A 66 -12.01 -8.67 -4.11
CA PRO A 66 -11.61 -7.30 -4.39
C PRO A 66 -12.21 -6.32 -3.35
N GLY A 67 -11.36 -5.45 -2.79
CA GLY A 67 -11.74 -4.53 -1.73
C GLY A 67 -11.47 -5.02 -0.30
N ASP A 68 -11.08 -6.28 -0.13
CA ASP A 68 -10.72 -6.81 1.19
C ASP A 68 -9.31 -6.38 1.64
N CYS A 69 -9.11 -6.38 2.95
CA CYS A 69 -7.81 -6.34 3.60
C CYS A 69 -7.49 -7.72 4.21
N TYR A 70 -6.55 -8.42 3.61
CA TYR A 70 -5.99 -9.65 4.15
C TYR A 70 -4.96 -9.29 5.23
N ALA A 71 -5.21 -9.67 6.47
CA ALA A 71 -4.29 -9.44 7.59
C ALA A 71 -3.57 -10.73 7.98
N TYR A 72 -2.25 -10.66 8.09
CA TYR A 72 -1.39 -11.75 8.53
C TYR A 72 -0.41 -11.23 9.58
N PHE A 73 -0.36 -11.88 10.75
CA PHE A 73 0.64 -11.58 11.77
C PHE A 73 1.85 -12.49 11.58
N ASP A 74 2.99 -11.88 11.30
CA ASP A 74 4.27 -12.57 11.22
C ASP A 74 4.89 -12.64 12.62
N ALA A 75 4.79 -13.81 13.24
CA ALA A 75 5.27 -14.03 14.60
C ALA A 75 6.81 -13.99 14.71
N GLU A 76 7.54 -14.28 13.63
CA GLU A 76 9.00 -14.22 13.61
C GLU A 76 9.50 -12.78 13.70
N HIS A 77 8.87 -11.88 12.95
CA HIS A 77 9.25 -10.46 12.91
C HIS A 77 8.39 -9.56 13.80
N GLN A 78 7.36 -10.12 14.46
CA GLN A 78 6.42 -9.38 15.32
C GLN A 78 5.75 -8.20 14.61
N ILE A 79 5.30 -8.41 13.36
CA ILE A 79 4.69 -7.38 12.51
C ILE A 79 3.41 -7.89 11.84
N PHE A 80 2.53 -6.97 11.48
CA PHE A 80 1.39 -7.24 10.62
C PHE A 80 1.74 -7.00 9.16
N LEU A 81 1.34 -7.93 8.29
CA LEU A 81 1.45 -7.84 6.84
C LEU A 81 0.02 -7.74 6.28
N LEU A 82 -0.32 -6.53 5.79
CA LEU A 82 -1.68 -6.18 5.38
C LEU A 82 -1.78 -6.15 3.86
N GLY A 83 -2.45 -7.12 3.27
CA GLY A 83 -2.66 -7.21 1.84
C GLY A 83 -3.97 -6.57 1.39
N LEU A 84 -3.92 -5.46 0.65
CA LEU A 84 -5.09 -4.81 0.07
C LEU A 84 -5.42 -5.41 -1.29
N ALA A 85 -6.57 -6.04 -1.41
CA ALA A 85 -7.03 -6.69 -2.64
C ALA A 85 -7.57 -5.65 -3.63
N VAL A 86 -6.66 -4.91 -4.25
CA VAL A 86 -6.99 -3.85 -5.22
C VAL A 86 -7.26 -4.36 -6.63
N LYS A 87 -7.19 -5.70 -6.82
CA LYS A 87 -7.45 -6.40 -8.08
C LYS A 87 -8.10 -7.75 -7.82
N ASP A 88 -8.98 -8.17 -8.71
CA ASP A 88 -9.47 -9.55 -8.78
C ASP A 88 -8.41 -10.50 -9.36
N ASP A 89 -7.82 -10.15 -10.49
CA ASP A 89 -6.74 -10.89 -11.17
C ASP A 89 -5.55 -9.95 -11.44
N TRP A 90 -4.33 -10.49 -11.43
CA TRP A 90 -3.11 -9.73 -11.74
C TRP A 90 -3.09 -9.17 -13.18
N LYS A 91 -3.86 -9.75 -14.09
CA LYS A 91 -4.04 -9.33 -15.48
C LYS A 91 -4.95 -8.11 -15.63
N HIS A 92 -5.83 -7.89 -14.65
CA HIS A 92 -6.81 -6.82 -14.68
C HIS A 92 -6.28 -5.53 -14.07
N TRP A 93 -7.00 -4.44 -14.25
CA TRP A 93 -6.70 -3.15 -13.69
C TRP A 93 -7.32 -3.04 -12.30
N SER A 94 -6.71 -2.23 -11.44
CA SER A 94 -7.38 -1.81 -10.21
C SER A 94 -8.49 -0.81 -10.55
N THR A 95 -9.54 -0.76 -9.76
CA THR A 95 -10.60 0.25 -9.85
C THR A 95 -10.54 1.15 -8.62
N LEU A 96 -11.03 2.40 -8.74
CA LEU A 96 -11.15 3.29 -7.57
C LEU A 96 -12.05 2.68 -6.50
N GLU A 97 -13.15 2.02 -6.90
CA GLU A 97 -14.07 1.36 -5.99
C GLU A 97 -13.39 0.28 -5.13
N TRP A 98 -12.56 -0.57 -5.74
CA TRP A 98 -11.82 -1.59 -5.00
C TRP A 98 -10.73 -0.99 -4.10
N ILE A 99 -10.08 0.08 -4.53
CA ILE A 99 -9.10 0.81 -3.72
C ILE A 99 -9.80 1.45 -2.52
N GLU A 100 -10.91 2.14 -2.71
CA GLU A 100 -11.71 2.75 -1.65
C GLU A 100 -12.21 1.72 -0.64
N SER A 101 -12.77 0.60 -1.13
CA SER A 101 -13.20 -0.51 -0.29
C SER A 101 -12.04 -1.12 0.50
N SER A 102 -10.87 -1.30 -0.14
CA SER A 102 -9.67 -1.80 0.54
C SER A 102 -9.18 -0.86 1.64
N ILE A 103 -9.29 0.46 1.46
CA ILE A 103 -8.93 1.44 2.49
C ILE A 103 -9.90 1.36 3.68
N LYS A 104 -11.20 1.16 3.42
CA LYS A 104 -12.19 0.95 4.49
C LYS A 104 -11.87 -0.32 5.28
N SER A 105 -11.55 -1.41 4.59
CA SER A 105 -11.15 -2.68 5.21
C SER A 105 -9.81 -2.56 5.97
N LEU A 106 -8.86 -1.76 5.46
CA LEU A 106 -7.60 -1.45 6.14
C LEU A 106 -7.83 -0.75 7.48
N LYS A 107 -8.71 0.25 7.52
CA LYS A 107 -9.05 0.97 8.76
C LYS A 107 -9.60 0.02 9.83
N LEU A 108 -10.45 -0.92 9.44
CA LEU A 108 -10.98 -1.95 10.35
C LEU A 108 -9.86 -2.86 10.85
N ALA A 109 -9.03 -3.39 9.96
CA ALA A 109 -7.91 -4.26 10.34
C ALA A 109 -6.92 -3.58 11.30
N ILE A 110 -6.65 -2.29 11.11
CA ILE A 110 -5.79 -1.49 12.00
C ILE A 110 -6.39 -1.42 13.40
N LEU A 111 -7.69 -1.13 13.53
CA LEU A 111 -8.34 -0.99 14.82
C LEU A 111 -8.51 -2.34 15.53
N GLU A 112 -8.92 -3.38 14.81
CA GLU A 112 -9.13 -4.73 15.34
C GLU A 112 -7.84 -5.36 15.88
N ASN A 113 -6.68 -5.02 15.30
CA ASN A 113 -5.38 -5.56 15.68
C ASN A 113 -4.54 -4.59 16.53
N ASP A 114 -5.10 -3.47 17.00
CA ASP A 114 -4.43 -2.44 17.81
C ASP A 114 -3.12 -1.90 17.20
N ILE A 115 -3.05 -1.81 15.87
CA ILE A 115 -1.88 -1.34 15.11
C ILE A 115 -1.73 0.17 15.31
N LYS A 116 -0.53 0.64 15.66
CA LYS A 116 -0.23 2.04 15.95
C LYS A 116 0.57 2.74 14.86
N SER A 117 1.29 1.97 14.03
CA SER A 117 2.08 2.52 12.93
C SER A 117 1.97 1.67 11.68
N VAL A 118 1.83 2.33 10.51
CA VAL A 118 1.61 1.68 9.21
C VAL A 118 2.45 2.35 8.14
N ASN A 119 3.25 1.56 7.42
CA ASN A 119 3.89 1.99 6.18
C ASN A 119 3.16 1.40 4.98
N MET A 120 2.74 2.25 4.05
CA MET A 120 1.96 1.83 2.90
C MET A 120 2.51 2.39 1.58
N PRO A 121 2.43 1.64 0.48
CA PRO A 121 2.74 2.15 -0.85
C PRO A 121 1.54 2.91 -1.43
N LEU A 122 1.76 3.63 -2.54
CA LEU A 122 0.65 4.10 -3.35
C LEU A 122 -0.07 2.91 -3.97
N LEU A 123 -1.39 2.85 -3.78
CA LEU A 123 -2.24 1.77 -4.27
C LEU A 123 -2.43 1.88 -5.79
N GLY A 124 -2.60 0.74 -6.48
CA GLY A 124 -2.83 0.74 -7.92
C GLY A 124 -1.69 1.30 -8.79
N GLY A 125 -0.44 1.31 -8.31
CA GLY A 125 0.75 1.86 -8.95
C GLY A 125 1.08 1.28 -10.34
N LYS A 126 2.37 1.38 -10.80
CA LYS A 126 2.83 1.00 -12.16
C LYS A 126 2.30 -0.36 -12.65
N ASN A 127 2.27 -1.35 -11.76
CA ASN A 127 1.77 -2.69 -12.07
C ASN A 127 0.24 -2.79 -11.94
N GLY A 128 -0.40 -1.84 -11.27
CA GLY A 128 -1.85 -1.64 -11.25
C GLY A 128 -2.40 -1.24 -12.62
N ARG A 129 -1.55 -0.63 -13.47
CA ARG A 129 -1.89 -0.08 -14.79
C ARG A 129 -1.46 -0.97 -15.98
N ARG A 130 -0.74 -2.06 -15.75
CA ARG A 130 -0.25 -2.96 -16.80
C ARG A 130 -0.86 -4.34 -16.65
N GLY A 131 -1.87 -4.63 -17.46
CA GLY A 131 -2.15 -6.00 -17.86
C GLY A 131 -1.25 -6.36 -19.05
N PRO A 132 -0.78 -7.62 -19.20
CA PRO A 132 0.08 -8.04 -20.33
C PRO A 132 -0.58 -7.90 -21.68
N TYR A 133 -1.85 -7.63 -21.74
CA TYR A 133 -2.62 -7.62 -23.00
C TYR A 133 -3.19 -6.27 -23.41
N GLY A 134 -2.89 -5.16 -22.75
CA GLY A 134 -3.26 -3.81 -23.21
C GLY A 134 -4.74 -3.60 -23.59
N LYS A 135 -5.60 -4.61 -23.38
CA LYS A 135 -7.02 -4.58 -23.72
C LYS A 135 -7.85 -4.57 -22.44
N VAL A 136 -8.63 -3.55 -22.31
CA VAL A 136 -9.70 -3.36 -21.37
C VAL A 136 -10.71 -4.50 -21.53
N ILE A 137 -10.76 -5.42 -20.57
CA ILE A 137 -11.94 -6.25 -20.41
C ILE A 137 -12.87 -5.47 -19.48
N GLY A 138 -13.79 -4.70 -20.09
CA GLY A 138 -14.70 -3.81 -19.40
C GLY A 138 -14.34 -2.33 -19.55
N PHE A 139 -15.32 -1.47 -19.55
CA PHE A 139 -15.28 -0.02 -19.84
C PHE A 139 -14.64 0.84 -18.73
N THR A 140 -13.69 0.33 -17.94
CA THR A 140 -13.08 1.08 -16.85
C THR A 140 -11.65 1.49 -17.23
N THR A 141 -11.39 2.79 -17.21
CA THR A 141 -10.04 3.32 -17.24
C THR A 141 -9.37 3.07 -15.87
N PRO A 142 -8.07 2.70 -15.86
CA PRO A 142 -7.37 2.59 -14.59
C PRO A 142 -7.34 3.96 -13.90
N PRO A 143 -7.49 4.00 -12.58
CA PRO A 143 -7.41 5.25 -11.84
C PRO A 143 -6.04 5.90 -12.07
N ASN A 144 -6.01 7.21 -12.21
CA ASN A 144 -4.74 7.90 -12.31
C ASN A 144 -4.08 8.00 -10.92
N ARG A 145 -2.76 8.24 -10.94
CA ARG A 145 -1.94 8.27 -9.72
C ARG A 145 -2.37 9.39 -8.75
N ALA A 146 -2.76 10.55 -9.28
CA ALA A 146 -3.16 11.69 -8.48
C ALA A 146 -4.51 11.44 -7.78
N GLU A 147 -5.48 10.86 -8.49
CA GLU A 147 -6.78 10.47 -7.90
C GLU A 147 -6.60 9.48 -6.75
N VAL A 148 -5.77 8.46 -6.93
CA VAL A 148 -5.52 7.46 -5.87
C VAL A 148 -4.81 8.11 -4.67
N LYS A 149 -3.83 8.98 -4.91
CA LYS A 149 -3.13 9.70 -3.83
C LYS A 149 -4.10 10.59 -3.06
N GLN A 150 -4.92 11.35 -3.75
CA GLN A 150 -5.95 12.19 -3.15
C GLN A 150 -6.92 11.37 -2.30
N LEU A 151 -7.45 10.26 -2.83
CA LEU A 151 -8.33 9.35 -2.09
C LEU A 151 -7.67 8.82 -0.81
N ILE A 152 -6.40 8.39 -0.88
CA ILE A 152 -5.66 7.92 0.29
C ILE A 152 -5.55 9.04 1.34
N GLU A 153 -5.21 10.25 0.93
CA GLU A 153 -5.08 11.39 1.83
C GLU A 153 -6.42 11.77 2.46
N GLU A 154 -7.48 11.86 1.69
CA GLU A 154 -8.83 12.19 2.16
C GLU A 154 -9.36 11.18 3.18
N GLU A 155 -9.07 9.89 2.96
CA GLU A 155 -9.56 8.80 3.80
C GLU A 155 -8.70 8.54 5.04
N LEU A 156 -7.37 8.67 4.92
CA LEU A 156 -6.47 8.25 5.98
C LEU A 156 -5.94 9.38 6.85
N LYS A 157 -5.84 10.63 6.39
CA LYS A 157 -5.43 11.75 7.25
C LYS A 157 -6.37 11.93 8.45
N PRO A 158 -7.71 12.10 8.26
CA PRO A 158 -8.60 12.26 9.39
C PRO A 158 -8.68 11.00 10.28
N PHE A 159 -8.51 9.82 9.71
CA PHE A 159 -8.47 8.58 10.46
C PHE A 159 -7.21 8.50 11.34
N ALA A 160 -6.04 8.80 10.79
CA ALA A 160 -4.76 8.82 11.51
C ALA A 160 -4.79 9.78 12.71
N GLU A 161 -5.29 11.00 12.51
CA GLU A 161 -5.45 12.00 13.56
C GLU A 161 -6.45 11.55 14.64
N LYS A 162 -7.63 11.07 14.22
CA LYS A 162 -8.71 10.66 15.14
C LYS A 162 -8.27 9.54 16.08
N PHE A 163 -7.52 8.57 15.58
CA PHE A 163 -7.13 7.37 16.31
C PHE A 163 -5.68 7.38 16.79
N SER A 164 -4.95 8.48 16.56
CA SER A 164 -3.52 8.64 16.90
C SER A 164 -2.64 7.54 16.31
N ILE A 165 -2.86 7.19 15.06
CA ILE A 165 -2.12 6.16 14.32
C ILE A 165 -1.13 6.84 13.38
N ASP A 166 0.13 6.43 13.42
CA ASP A 166 1.18 6.95 12.53
C ASP A 166 1.10 6.23 11.17
N ILE A 167 0.65 6.94 10.12
CA ILE A 167 0.55 6.39 8.77
C ILE A 167 1.57 7.08 7.87
N GLN A 168 2.44 6.29 7.23
CA GLN A 168 3.42 6.77 6.27
C GLN A 168 3.09 6.26 4.87
N LEU A 169 2.75 7.19 3.95
CA LEU A 169 2.60 6.91 2.52
C LEU A 169 3.98 6.98 1.85
N CYS A 170 4.48 5.84 1.39
CA CYS A 170 5.82 5.70 0.81
C CYS A 170 5.78 5.81 -0.72
N LEU A 171 6.47 6.80 -1.27
CA LEU A 171 6.51 7.15 -2.69
C LEU A 171 7.96 7.18 -3.22
N PRO A 172 8.71 6.07 -3.21
CA PRO A 172 10.12 6.05 -3.60
C PRO A 172 10.36 6.54 -5.02
N ASP A 173 9.37 6.38 -5.91
CA ASP A 173 9.45 6.84 -7.31
C ASP A 173 9.35 8.37 -7.47
N GLU A 174 8.88 9.08 -6.45
CA GLU A 174 8.71 10.54 -6.43
C GLU A 174 9.84 11.25 -5.68
N ALA A 175 10.87 10.52 -5.27
CA ALA A 175 12.03 11.11 -4.62
C ALA A 175 12.61 12.22 -5.52
N PRO A 176 12.91 13.43 -4.96
CA PRO A 176 13.51 14.50 -5.74
C PRO A 176 14.84 14.01 -6.33
N THR A 177 14.98 14.16 -7.65
CA THR A 177 16.24 13.85 -8.33
C THR A 177 17.30 14.80 -7.77
N LYS A 178 18.41 14.24 -7.26
CA LYS A 178 19.57 15.07 -6.88
C LYS A 178 19.91 15.97 -8.07
N PRO A 179 20.11 17.29 -7.88
CA PRO A 179 20.55 18.14 -8.97
C PRO A 179 21.84 17.53 -9.55
N LYS A 180 21.87 17.32 -10.86
CA LYS A 180 23.10 16.95 -11.56
C LYS A 180 24.05 18.13 -11.34
N ILE A 181 25.07 17.94 -10.51
CA ILE A 181 26.19 18.87 -10.41
C ILE A 181 26.94 18.69 -11.73
N THR A 182 26.64 19.52 -12.70
CA THR A 182 27.50 19.68 -13.87
C THR A 182 28.80 20.33 -13.39
N LEU A 183 29.88 19.57 -13.45
CA LEU A 183 31.24 20.05 -13.18
C LEU A 183 31.78 20.96 -14.32
N ASP A 184 30.94 21.83 -14.85
CA ASP A 184 31.30 22.79 -15.90
C ASP A 184 31.28 24.20 -15.35
N THR A 185 32.20 24.52 -14.43
CA THR A 185 32.56 25.91 -14.16
C THR A 185 33.88 25.99 -13.39
N PHE A 186 34.96 25.42 -13.92
CA PHE A 186 36.31 25.86 -13.64
C PHE A 186 37.16 25.68 -14.93
N ALA A 187 37.00 26.59 -15.85
CA ALA A 187 37.97 26.88 -16.92
C ALA A 187 38.29 28.36 -16.84
#